data_f97d24ea0ee174335f7f2feab68dce2d
#
_entry.id   f97d24ea0ee174335f7f2feab68dce2d
#
_cell.length_a   1.000
_cell.length_b   1.000
_cell.length_c   1.000
_cell.angle_alpha   90.00
_cell.angle_beta   90.00
_cell.angle_gamma   90.00
#
_symmetry.space_group_name_H-M   'P 1'
#
loop_
_entity.id
_entity.type
_entity.pdbx_description
1 polymer ?
#
loop_
_entity_poly.entity_id
_entity_poly.type
_entity_poly.pdbx_seq_one_letter_code
_entity_poly.pdbx_strand_id
1 'polypeptide(L)'
;QARFDLVLDLGDPPLLQQEALPPGYYAPRGKPEALDRIIDELPEMRGEFEKPKYFNLDPEICAHGRRGIRGCTRCLNVCPAWAITSAGEQVSVDPNLCQGFGSCASVCPTGAITYAFPSTGDMLGYVRTVMVTYRDSGGTDPLLVFYDSASAGAVANGLGIALPENALPIELEEVGSIGMDAWLACLAYGARRVLVLTGEATPQSIRGVLEQQIGYTAPILEGMGYSGAAIEALDSADVDAVRGAAMS
;
A
#
# COMPACT_ATOMS: atom_id res chain seq x y z
N GLN A 1 10.76 7.21 -33.36
CA GLN A 1 10.32 7.57 -32.01
C GLN A 1 11.57 7.76 -31.17
N ALA A 2 11.79 8.95 -30.60
CA ALA A 2 12.91 9.21 -29.72
C ALA A 2 12.65 8.47 -28.37
N ARG A 3 13.68 7.88 -27.79
CA ARG A 3 13.65 7.29 -26.45
C ARG A 3 14.54 8.13 -25.55
N PHE A 4 14.06 8.37 -24.33
CA PHE A 4 14.77 9.12 -23.31
C PHE A 4 14.71 8.31 -22.02
N ASP A 5 15.80 8.27 -21.29
CA ASP A 5 15.86 7.62 -19.98
C ASP A 5 15.32 8.55 -18.88
N LEU A 6 15.55 9.85 -19.04
CA LEU A 6 15.09 10.88 -18.11
C LEU A 6 14.31 11.94 -18.88
N VAL A 7 13.19 12.38 -18.31
CA VAL A 7 12.33 13.44 -18.84
C VAL A 7 12.01 14.41 -17.71
N LEU A 8 12.34 15.68 -17.88
CA LEU A 8 11.88 16.76 -17.01
C LEU A 8 10.78 17.55 -17.74
N ASP A 9 9.55 17.38 -17.29
CA ASP A 9 8.37 18.06 -17.81
C ASP A 9 8.07 19.32 -16.99
N LEU A 10 8.28 20.49 -17.59
CA LEU A 10 8.02 21.79 -16.97
C LEU A 10 6.60 22.28 -17.24
N GLY A 11 5.75 21.49 -17.88
CA GLY A 11 4.36 21.84 -18.14
C GLY A 11 3.51 21.96 -16.86
N ASP A 12 2.55 22.86 -16.87
CA ASP A 12 1.53 23.01 -15.84
C ASP A 12 0.15 23.14 -16.52
N PRO A 13 -0.67 22.09 -16.55
CA PRO A 13 -0.41 20.75 -15.99
C PRO A 13 0.63 19.94 -16.79
N PRO A 14 1.30 18.94 -16.18
CA PRO A 14 2.23 18.07 -16.89
C PRO A 14 1.52 17.16 -17.89
N LEU A 15 2.27 16.62 -18.85
CA LEU A 15 1.72 15.72 -19.89
C LEU A 15 1.17 14.42 -19.30
N LEU A 16 1.83 13.89 -18.29
CA LEU A 16 1.40 12.68 -17.58
C LEU A 16 0.65 13.05 -16.30
N GLN A 17 -0.53 12.43 -16.12
CA GLN A 17 -1.47 12.77 -15.05
C GLN A 17 -1.60 11.68 -13.99
N GLN A 18 -0.81 10.60 -14.06
CA GLN A 18 -0.78 9.54 -13.07
C GLN A 18 -0.42 10.11 -11.68
N GLU A 19 -0.96 9.54 -10.62
CA GLU A 19 -0.56 9.87 -9.25
C GLU A 19 0.91 9.51 -9.03
N ALA A 20 1.32 8.31 -9.49
CA ALA A 20 2.70 7.88 -9.51
C ALA A 20 3.25 7.98 -10.95
N LEU A 21 4.13 8.92 -11.17
CA LEU A 21 4.76 9.15 -12.46
C LEU A 21 5.72 7.99 -12.80
N PRO A 22 5.90 7.65 -14.10
CA PRO A 22 6.85 6.63 -14.51
C PRO A 22 8.26 6.92 -13.99
N PRO A 23 9.05 5.88 -13.63
CA PRO A 23 10.46 6.07 -13.30
C PRO A 23 11.20 6.84 -14.38
N GLY A 24 11.98 7.85 -14.00
CA GLY A 24 12.70 8.72 -14.93
C GLY A 24 11.88 9.89 -15.51
N TYR A 25 10.58 9.98 -15.20
CA TYR A 25 9.77 11.14 -15.58
C TYR A 25 9.52 12.03 -14.36
N TYR A 26 9.94 13.28 -14.47
CA TYR A 26 9.89 14.27 -13.40
C TYR A 26 9.01 15.45 -13.80
N ALA A 27 8.08 15.85 -12.93
CA ALA A 27 7.21 17.00 -13.15
C ALA A 27 7.10 17.82 -11.86
N PRO A 28 7.72 19.00 -11.77
CA PRO A 28 7.65 19.88 -10.60
C PRO A 28 6.28 20.52 -10.40
N ARG A 29 5.38 20.45 -11.40
CA ARG A 29 4.00 20.97 -11.36
C ARG A 29 3.92 22.42 -10.88
N GLY A 30 4.79 23.28 -11.43
CA GLY A 30 4.86 24.70 -11.09
C GLY A 30 5.44 25.02 -9.71
N LYS A 31 5.98 24.04 -8.97
CA LYS A 31 6.57 24.22 -7.63
C LYS A 31 8.09 24.41 -7.75
N PRO A 32 8.67 25.60 -7.46
CA PRO A 32 10.12 25.83 -7.56
C PRO A 32 10.94 24.88 -6.69
N GLU A 33 10.51 24.64 -5.44
CA GLU A 33 11.23 23.76 -4.49
C GLU A 33 11.25 22.30 -4.98
N ALA A 34 10.22 21.86 -5.72
CA ALA A 34 10.23 20.53 -6.32
C ALA A 34 11.20 20.47 -7.51
N LEU A 35 11.30 21.56 -8.28
CA LEU A 35 12.25 21.66 -9.37
C LEU A 35 13.70 21.61 -8.86
N ASP A 36 14.02 22.37 -7.81
CA ASP A 36 15.36 22.38 -7.22
C ASP A 36 15.75 20.99 -6.76
N ARG A 37 14.85 20.27 -6.02
CA ARG A 37 15.10 18.88 -5.60
C ARG A 37 15.35 17.94 -6.79
N ILE A 38 14.53 18.04 -7.84
CA ILE A 38 14.69 17.21 -9.03
C ILE A 38 16.06 17.46 -9.69
N ILE A 39 16.47 18.73 -9.81
CA ILE A 39 17.78 19.10 -10.39
C ILE A 39 18.93 18.51 -9.57
N ASP A 40 18.82 18.49 -8.25
CA ASP A 40 19.82 17.91 -7.37
C ASP A 40 19.88 16.36 -7.47
N GLU A 41 18.74 15.71 -7.71
CA GLU A 41 18.64 14.25 -7.82
C GLU A 41 19.07 13.70 -9.19
N LEU A 42 18.84 14.44 -10.29
CA LEU A 42 19.12 13.96 -11.64
C LEU A 42 20.56 13.47 -11.88
N PRO A 43 21.63 14.10 -11.33
CA PRO A 43 22.99 13.61 -11.50
C PRO A 43 23.24 12.21 -10.90
N GLU A 44 22.51 11.82 -9.86
CA GLU A 44 22.61 10.54 -9.17
C GLU A 44 21.91 9.41 -9.95
N MET A 45 21.06 9.75 -10.93
CA MET A 45 20.31 8.80 -11.74
C MET A 45 21.15 8.24 -12.89
N ARG A 46 22.35 7.74 -12.57
CA ARG A 46 23.29 7.13 -13.52
C ARG A 46 23.57 5.69 -13.15
N GLY A 47 23.60 4.79 -14.13
CA GLY A 47 23.93 3.38 -13.94
C GLY A 47 22.73 2.45 -14.19
N GLU A 48 22.87 1.22 -13.73
CA GLU A 48 21.82 0.21 -13.77
C GLU A 48 21.14 0.12 -12.41
N PHE A 49 19.82 0.15 -12.40
CA PHE A 49 19.03 0.05 -11.18
C PHE A 49 18.24 -1.26 -11.21
N GLU A 50 18.49 -2.13 -10.25
CA GLU A 50 17.69 -3.34 -10.06
C GLU A 50 16.34 -2.97 -9.44
N LYS A 51 15.27 -3.56 -9.97
CA LYS A 51 13.93 -3.35 -9.50
C LYS A 51 13.29 -4.67 -9.13
N PRO A 52 12.73 -4.81 -7.91
CA PRO A 52 12.03 -6.01 -7.51
C PRO A 52 10.83 -6.29 -8.41
N LYS A 53 10.49 -7.56 -8.56
CA LYS A 53 9.21 -7.97 -9.12
C LYS A 53 8.17 -8.00 -8.01
N TYR A 54 7.34 -6.98 -7.94
CA TYR A 54 6.38 -6.77 -6.84
C TYR A 54 5.12 -7.64 -6.90
N PHE A 55 4.86 -8.32 -8.03
CA PHE A 55 3.60 -9.06 -8.22
C PHE A 55 3.82 -10.42 -8.88
N ASN A 56 2.90 -11.33 -8.61
CA ASN A 56 2.66 -12.51 -9.44
C ASN A 56 1.28 -12.40 -10.07
N LEU A 57 1.12 -12.92 -11.28
CA LEU A 57 -0.14 -12.94 -12.02
C LEU A 57 -0.42 -14.36 -12.49
N ASP A 58 -1.57 -14.89 -12.08
CA ASP A 58 -2.15 -16.12 -12.62
C ASP A 58 -3.32 -15.75 -13.54
N PRO A 59 -3.12 -15.78 -14.86
CA PRO A 59 -4.16 -15.41 -15.80
C PRO A 59 -5.33 -16.37 -15.84
N GLU A 60 -5.16 -17.64 -15.43
CA GLU A 60 -6.21 -18.67 -15.53
C GLU A 60 -7.39 -18.42 -14.60
N ILE A 61 -7.14 -17.76 -13.46
CA ILE A 61 -8.18 -17.40 -12.48
C ILE A 61 -8.59 -15.92 -12.55
N CYS A 62 -8.07 -15.17 -13.55
CA CYS A 62 -8.40 -13.75 -13.70
C CYS A 62 -9.86 -13.57 -14.16
N ALA A 63 -10.61 -12.75 -13.42
CA ALA A 63 -12.00 -12.42 -13.73
C ALA A 63 -12.17 -11.22 -14.68
N HIS A 64 -11.08 -10.76 -15.33
CA HIS A 64 -11.10 -9.56 -16.17
C HIS A 64 -11.98 -9.71 -17.40
N GLY A 65 -11.93 -10.85 -18.07
CA GLY A 65 -12.72 -11.12 -19.24
C GLY A 65 -12.97 -12.61 -19.46
N ARG A 66 -14.08 -12.93 -20.08
CA ARG A 66 -14.38 -14.28 -20.53
C ARG A 66 -15.40 -14.23 -21.67
N ARG A 67 -15.16 -14.98 -22.74
CA ARG A 67 -16.06 -15.07 -23.90
C ARG A 67 -16.41 -13.72 -24.53
N GLY A 68 -15.40 -12.82 -24.60
CA GLY A 68 -15.58 -11.49 -25.18
C GLY A 68 -16.32 -10.48 -24.29
N ILE A 69 -16.64 -10.83 -23.05
CA ILE A 69 -17.28 -9.93 -22.09
C ILE A 69 -16.21 -9.40 -21.11
N ARG A 70 -16.10 -8.09 -21.02
CA ARG A 70 -15.26 -7.43 -20.02
C ARG A 70 -15.94 -7.49 -18.64
N GLY A 71 -15.29 -8.12 -17.69
CA GLY A 71 -15.75 -8.29 -16.32
C GLY A 71 -15.06 -7.39 -15.32
N CYS A 72 -14.20 -7.96 -14.46
CA CYS A 72 -13.53 -7.25 -13.37
C CYS A 72 -12.49 -6.25 -13.90
N THR A 73 -12.48 -5.03 -13.33
CA THR A 73 -11.50 -3.95 -13.64
C THR A 73 -10.83 -3.39 -12.39
N ARG A 74 -10.96 -4.06 -11.23
CA ARG A 74 -10.53 -3.51 -9.94
C ARG A 74 -9.05 -3.10 -9.93
N CYS A 75 -8.16 -3.99 -10.36
CA CYS A 75 -6.72 -3.72 -10.39
C CYS A 75 -6.32 -2.59 -11.36
N LEU A 76 -7.06 -2.43 -12.48
CA LEU A 76 -6.83 -1.34 -13.42
C LEU A 76 -7.19 0.03 -12.80
N ASN A 77 -8.26 0.05 -12.01
CA ASN A 77 -8.83 1.30 -11.47
C ASN A 77 -8.04 1.83 -10.27
N VAL A 78 -7.24 0.99 -9.61
CA VAL A 78 -6.54 1.36 -8.35
C VAL A 78 -5.04 1.53 -8.54
N CYS A 79 -4.48 1.24 -9.71
CA CYS A 79 -3.04 1.35 -9.94
C CYS A 79 -2.64 2.82 -10.13
N PRO A 80 -1.91 3.47 -9.18
CA PRO A 80 -1.55 4.88 -9.31
C PRO A 80 -0.54 5.15 -10.44
N ALA A 81 0.23 4.14 -10.83
CA ALA A 81 1.22 4.20 -11.91
C ALA A 81 0.66 3.81 -13.30
N TRP A 82 -0.62 3.41 -13.39
CA TRP A 82 -1.26 2.90 -14.61
C TRP A 82 -0.48 1.77 -15.29
N ALA A 83 0.23 0.99 -14.50
CA ALA A 83 1.04 -0.13 -14.98
C ALA A 83 0.20 -1.33 -15.45
N ILE A 84 -1.12 -1.35 -15.21
CA ILE A 84 -2.01 -2.45 -15.52
C ILE A 84 -2.93 -2.06 -16.67
N THR A 85 -2.95 -2.88 -17.71
CA THR A 85 -3.78 -2.67 -18.90
C THR A 85 -4.60 -3.91 -19.22
N SER A 86 -5.69 -3.70 -20.00
CA SER A 86 -6.50 -4.79 -20.52
C SER A 86 -5.80 -5.44 -21.72
N ALA A 87 -5.61 -6.75 -21.69
CA ALA A 87 -5.00 -7.55 -22.75
C ALA A 87 -6.01 -8.63 -23.23
N GLY A 88 -7.16 -8.18 -23.76
CA GLY A 88 -8.24 -9.07 -24.18
C GLY A 88 -9.00 -9.65 -22.99
N GLU A 89 -8.94 -10.95 -22.77
CA GLU A 89 -9.63 -11.63 -21.67
C GLU A 89 -8.85 -11.58 -20.34
N GLN A 90 -7.64 -11.07 -20.35
CA GLN A 90 -6.74 -10.98 -19.20
C GLN A 90 -6.25 -9.55 -18.98
N VAL A 91 -5.63 -9.31 -17.87
CA VAL A 91 -4.85 -8.10 -17.62
C VAL A 91 -3.38 -8.35 -17.92
N SER A 92 -2.67 -7.30 -18.34
CA SER A 92 -1.22 -7.28 -18.46
C SER A 92 -0.66 -6.24 -17.52
N VAL A 93 0.45 -6.55 -16.87
CA VAL A 93 1.16 -5.63 -15.98
C VAL A 93 2.53 -5.33 -16.60
N ASP A 94 2.81 -4.05 -16.83
CA ASP A 94 4.14 -3.61 -17.25
C ASP A 94 5.07 -3.56 -16.01
N PRO A 95 6.09 -4.44 -15.95
CA PRO A 95 6.98 -4.48 -14.78
C PRO A 95 7.86 -3.22 -14.66
N ASN A 96 8.09 -2.49 -15.75
CA ASN A 96 8.89 -1.27 -15.73
C ASN A 96 8.09 -0.09 -15.13
N LEU A 97 6.79 -0.04 -15.38
CA LEU A 97 5.89 0.97 -14.80
C LEU A 97 5.44 0.62 -13.39
N CYS A 98 5.37 -0.67 -13.04
CA CYS A 98 4.92 -1.10 -11.71
C CYS A 98 5.87 -0.61 -10.63
N GLN A 99 5.41 0.17 -9.67
CA GLN A 99 6.19 0.73 -8.57
C GLN A 99 5.89 0.07 -7.22
N GLY A 100 5.17 -1.07 -7.22
CA GLY A 100 5.03 -1.89 -6.02
C GLY A 100 3.92 -1.49 -5.04
N PHE A 101 3.09 -0.52 -5.34
CA PHE A 101 2.02 -0.03 -4.43
C PHE A 101 1.07 -1.10 -3.86
N GLY A 102 0.99 -2.26 -4.48
CA GLY A 102 0.36 -3.46 -3.92
C GLY A 102 -1.17 -3.51 -3.96
N SER A 103 -1.87 -2.40 -4.07
CA SER A 103 -3.34 -2.37 -4.02
C SER A 103 -4.04 -3.21 -5.09
N CYS A 104 -3.39 -3.47 -6.21
CA CYS A 104 -3.91 -4.39 -7.23
C CYS A 104 -4.07 -5.82 -6.68
N ALA A 105 -3.21 -6.24 -5.77
CA ALA A 105 -3.30 -7.54 -5.09
C ALA A 105 -4.41 -7.53 -4.03
N SER A 106 -4.45 -6.50 -3.16
CA SER A 106 -5.43 -6.43 -2.07
C SER A 106 -6.88 -6.28 -2.54
N VAL A 107 -7.12 -5.74 -3.77
CA VAL A 107 -8.48 -5.65 -4.35
C VAL A 107 -8.85 -6.82 -5.26
N CYS A 108 -7.94 -7.75 -5.56
CA CYS A 108 -8.19 -8.83 -6.50
C CYS A 108 -9.16 -9.86 -5.89
N PRO A 109 -10.38 -10.02 -6.43
CA PRO A 109 -11.38 -10.89 -5.79
C PRO A 109 -11.11 -12.38 -6.02
N THR A 110 -10.20 -12.73 -6.94
CA THR A 110 -9.86 -14.10 -7.27
C THR A 110 -8.46 -14.50 -6.85
N GLY A 111 -7.64 -13.54 -6.38
CA GLY A 111 -6.23 -13.77 -6.11
C GLY A 111 -5.38 -13.97 -7.37
N ALA A 112 -5.89 -13.61 -8.56
CA ALA A 112 -5.13 -13.70 -9.80
C ALA A 112 -3.88 -12.82 -9.80
N ILE A 113 -3.94 -11.66 -9.18
CA ILE A 113 -2.78 -10.82 -8.85
C ILE A 113 -2.51 -10.98 -7.36
N THR A 114 -1.27 -11.30 -7.01
CA THR A 114 -0.79 -11.37 -5.63
C THR A 114 0.47 -10.54 -5.45
N TYR A 115 0.66 -10.01 -4.26
CA TYR A 115 1.89 -9.29 -3.93
C TYR A 115 3.04 -10.27 -3.69
N ALA A 116 4.26 -9.92 -4.11
CA ALA A 116 5.41 -10.82 -4.11
C ALA A 116 6.62 -10.30 -3.32
N PHE A 117 6.51 -9.14 -2.67
CA PHE A 117 7.67 -8.51 -2.01
C PHE A 117 7.30 -7.80 -0.68
N PRO A 118 7.22 -8.55 0.43
CA PRO A 118 7.09 -10.01 0.54
C PRO A 118 5.71 -10.52 0.09
N SER A 119 5.55 -11.83 -0.03
CA SER A 119 4.22 -12.40 -0.26
C SER A 119 3.32 -12.17 0.95
N THR A 120 1.99 -12.10 0.72
CA THR A 120 1.01 -11.99 1.82
C THR A 120 1.16 -13.14 2.83
N GLY A 121 1.50 -14.35 2.35
CA GLY A 121 1.72 -15.51 3.21
C GLY A 121 2.95 -15.35 4.11
N ASP A 122 4.06 -14.85 3.57
CA ASP A 122 5.28 -14.59 4.33
C ASP A 122 5.07 -13.48 5.36
N MET A 123 4.38 -12.41 4.97
CA MET A 123 4.02 -11.31 5.86
C MET A 123 3.13 -11.80 7.03
N LEU A 124 2.09 -12.59 6.75
CA LEU A 124 1.24 -13.17 7.80
C LEU A 124 2.01 -14.15 8.69
N GLY A 125 2.95 -14.93 8.14
CA GLY A 125 3.86 -15.77 8.90
C GLY A 125 4.73 -14.96 9.87
N TYR A 126 5.26 -13.84 9.41
CA TYR A 126 6.02 -12.90 10.24
C TYR A 126 5.15 -12.31 11.36
N VAL A 127 3.97 -11.77 11.02
CA VAL A 127 3.02 -11.21 12.02
C VAL A 127 2.66 -12.27 13.07
N ARG A 128 2.36 -13.51 12.65
CA ARG A 128 2.04 -14.59 13.57
C ARG A 128 3.20 -14.87 14.54
N THR A 129 4.43 -14.86 14.05
CA THR A 129 5.63 -15.07 14.89
C THR A 129 5.77 -13.94 15.91
N VAL A 130 5.64 -12.69 15.50
CA VAL A 130 5.66 -11.52 16.39
C VAL A 130 4.60 -11.64 17.48
N MET A 131 3.36 -11.98 17.09
CA MET A 131 2.22 -12.12 18.01
C MET A 131 2.42 -13.25 19.04
N VAL A 132 2.97 -14.39 18.61
CA VAL A 132 3.28 -15.52 19.53
C VAL A 132 4.37 -15.11 20.50
N THR A 133 5.47 -14.55 20.00
CA THR A 133 6.60 -14.10 20.84
C THR A 133 6.17 -13.05 21.86
N TYR A 134 5.34 -12.10 21.46
CA TYR A 134 4.81 -11.05 22.34
C TYR A 134 3.99 -11.66 23.48
N ARG A 135 3.08 -12.59 23.19
CA ARG A 135 2.26 -13.28 24.20
C ARG A 135 3.09 -14.16 25.13
N ASP A 136 4.05 -14.91 24.59
CA ASP A 136 4.93 -15.78 25.37
C ASP A 136 5.80 -14.96 26.34
N SER A 137 6.06 -13.69 26.02
CA SER A 137 6.74 -12.72 26.88
C SER A 137 5.82 -12.06 27.92
N GLY A 138 4.54 -12.46 28.00
CA GLY A 138 3.56 -11.91 28.94
C GLY A 138 2.79 -10.69 28.42
N GLY A 139 2.94 -10.33 27.15
CA GLY A 139 2.20 -9.24 26.54
C GLY A 139 0.71 -9.53 26.38
N THR A 140 -0.13 -8.52 26.56
CA THR A 140 -1.58 -8.60 26.44
C THR A 140 -2.12 -7.53 25.48
N ASP A 141 -3.29 -7.75 24.92
CA ASP A 141 -4.02 -6.80 24.07
C ASP A 141 -3.18 -6.15 22.95
N PRO A 142 -2.48 -6.92 22.12
CA PRO A 142 -1.56 -6.38 21.13
C PRO A 142 -2.27 -5.51 20.09
N LEU A 143 -1.71 -4.33 19.85
CA LEU A 143 -2.07 -3.41 18.78
C LEU A 143 -1.07 -3.54 17.64
N LEU A 144 -1.51 -4.02 16.48
CA LEU A 144 -0.67 -4.04 15.29
C LEU A 144 -0.71 -2.68 14.58
N VAL A 145 0.45 -2.12 14.26
CA VAL A 145 0.59 -0.85 13.56
C VAL A 145 1.37 -1.08 12.27
N PHE A 146 0.66 -1.16 11.15
CA PHE A 146 1.26 -1.27 9.83
C PHE A 146 1.64 0.10 9.29
N TYR A 147 2.86 0.21 8.76
CA TYR A 147 3.39 1.44 8.19
C TYR A 147 4.37 1.11 7.05
N ASP A 148 4.68 2.09 6.22
CA ASP A 148 5.65 2.02 5.13
C ASP A 148 6.60 3.22 5.17
N SER A 149 7.49 3.35 4.20
CA SER A 149 8.45 4.45 4.14
C SER A 149 7.79 5.84 4.11
N ALA A 150 6.58 5.96 3.53
CA ALA A 150 5.84 7.22 3.46
C ALA A 150 5.33 7.68 4.84
N SER A 151 5.12 6.73 5.75
CA SER A 151 4.61 6.96 7.12
C SER A 151 5.63 6.64 8.22
N ALA A 152 6.81 6.09 7.86
CA ALA A 152 7.85 5.65 8.82
C ALA A 152 8.31 6.74 9.77
N GLY A 153 8.32 8.01 9.33
CA GLY A 153 8.71 9.14 10.17
C GLY A 153 7.87 9.28 11.45
N ALA A 154 6.61 8.90 11.40
CA ALA A 154 5.71 8.94 12.56
C ALA A 154 6.03 7.83 13.58
N VAL A 155 6.55 6.70 13.13
CA VAL A 155 6.84 5.52 13.96
C VAL A 155 8.28 5.53 14.47
N ALA A 156 9.27 5.74 13.57
CA ALA A 156 10.68 5.58 13.85
C ALA A 156 11.31 6.77 14.61
N ASN A 157 10.84 7.99 14.36
CA ASN A 157 11.46 9.19 14.92
C ASN A 157 10.80 9.71 16.20
N GLY A 158 9.81 8.98 16.72
CA GLY A 158 9.08 9.46 17.90
C GLY A 158 8.51 10.87 17.69
N LEU A 159 8.04 11.20 16.49
CA LEU A 159 7.46 12.52 16.17
C LEU A 159 6.20 12.77 17.01
N GLY A 160 6.39 12.74 18.35
CA GLY A 160 5.33 12.98 19.32
C GLY A 160 4.30 11.85 19.48
N ILE A 161 4.38 10.78 18.70
CA ILE A 161 3.54 9.59 18.90
C ILE A 161 4.33 8.61 19.75
N ALA A 162 4.18 8.72 21.08
CA ALA A 162 4.52 7.60 21.95
C ALA A 162 3.46 6.52 21.73
N LEU A 163 3.77 5.52 20.92
CA LEU A 163 2.94 4.33 20.82
C LEU A 163 2.90 3.65 22.21
N PRO A 164 1.76 3.08 22.62
CA PRO A 164 1.67 2.35 23.87
C PRO A 164 2.56 1.10 23.86
N GLU A 165 2.91 0.58 25.04
CA GLU A 165 3.80 -0.58 25.19
C GLU A 165 3.31 -1.85 24.50
N ASN A 166 2.01 -1.96 24.28
CA ASN A 166 1.38 -3.08 23.58
C ASN A 166 1.32 -2.87 22.05
N ALA A 167 1.84 -1.78 21.52
CA ALA A 167 1.91 -1.57 20.09
C ALA A 167 3.07 -2.34 19.46
N LEU A 168 2.77 -3.07 18.41
CA LEU A 168 3.69 -3.88 17.63
C LEU A 168 3.79 -3.26 16.23
N PRO A 169 4.80 -2.44 15.94
CA PRO A 169 4.98 -1.84 14.63
C PRO A 169 5.45 -2.88 13.63
N ILE A 170 4.81 -2.92 12.46
CA ILE A 170 5.10 -3.83 11.35
C ILE A 170 5.38 -2.98 10.12
N GLU A 171 6.61 -2.98 9.67
CA GLU A 171 7.00 -2.29 8.45
C GLU A 171 6.61 -3.12 7.21
N LEU A 172 6.04 -2.45 6.23
CA LEU A 172 5.68 -2.99 4.92
C LEU A 172 6.46 -2.24 3.85
N GLU A 173 6.64 -2.85 2.68
CA GLU A 173 7.13 -2.11 1.51
C GLU A 173 6.14 -0.99 1.15
N GLU A 174 4.84 -1.34 1.10
CA GLU A 174 3.76 -0.42 0.80
C GLU A 174 2.49 -0.83 1.59
N VAL A 175 1.82 0.09 2.23
CA VAL A 175 0.59 -0.20 3.01
C VAL A 175 -0.57 -0.66 2.13
N GLY A 176 -0.57 -0.33 0.83
CA GLY A 176 -1.56 -0.81 -0.13
C GLY A 176 -1.44 -2.30 -0.44
N SER A 177 -0.33 -2.95 -0.07
CA SER A 177 -0.08 -4.37 -0.37
C SER A 177 -0.90 -5.34 0.47
N ILE A 178 -1.45 -4.89 1.60
CA ILE A 178 -2.30 -5.68 2.49
C ILE A 178 -3.75 -5.16 2.44
N GLY A 179 -4.69 -6.04 2.68
CA GLY A 179 -6.11 -5.73 2.63
C GLY A 179 -6.90 -6.38 3.76
N MET A 180 -8.20 -6.38 3.60
CA MET A 180 -9.17 -6.86 4.59
C MET A 180 -8.89 -8.32 5.03
N ASP A 181 -8.44 -9.18 4.13
CA ASP A 181 -8.08 -10.57 4.40
C ASP A 181 -6.92 -10.67 5.40
N ALA A 182 -5.88 -9.88 5.19
CA ALA A 182 -4.72 -9.83 6.08
C ALA A 182 -5.07 -9.21 7.44
N TRP A 183 -5.83 -8.12 7.47
CA TRP A 183 -6.23 -7.47 8.72
C TRP A 183 -7.14 -8.37 9.57
N LEU A 184 -8.12 -9.04 8.95
CA LEU A 184 -8.98 -10.00 9.65
C LEU A 184 -8.16 -11.21 10.15
N ALA A 185 -7.15 -11.68 9.41
CA ALA A 185 -6.24 -12.70 9.89
C ALA A 185 -5.43 -12.24 11.11
N CYS A 186 -4.98 -10.98 11.14
CA CYS A 186 -4.30 -10.41 12.31
C CYS A 186 -5.18 -10.39 13.56
N LEU A 187 -6.46 -10.03 13.44
CA LEU A 187 -7.42 -10.12 14.53
C LEU A 187 -7.63 -11.58 14.97
N ALA A 188 -7.72 -12.52 14.02
CA ALA A 188 -7.82 -13.95 14.31
C ALA A 188 -6.56 -14.50 15.00
N TYR A 189 -5.38 -13.93 14.79
CA TYR A 189 -4.15 -14.25 15.53
C TYR A 189 -4.15 -13.66 16.94
N GLY A 190 -5.14 -12.86 17.30
CA GLY A 190 -5.34 -12.31 18.63
C GLY A 190 -4.88 -10.85 18.77
N ALA A 191 -4.73 -10.11 17.67
CA ALA A 191 -4.60 -8.66 17.76
C ALA A 191 -5.90 -8.06 18.30
N ARG A 192 -5.78 -7.12 19.24
CA ARG A 192 -6.95 -6.36 19.71
C ARG A 192 -7.43 -5.38 18.63
N ARG A 193 -6.50 -4.72 17.98
CA ARG A 193 -6.73 -3.74 16.91
C ARG A 193 -5.63 -3.78 15.86
N VAL A 194 -5.97 -3.25 14.69
CA VAL A 194 -5.07 -3.06 13.56
C VAL A 194 -5.15 -1.60 13.12
N LEU A 195 -4.04 -0.89 13.15
CA LEU A 195 -3.90 0.44 12.56
C LEU A 195 -3.05 0.35 11.30
N VAL A 196 -3.45 1.06 10.26
CA VAL A 196 -2.69 1.22 9.01
C VAL A 196 -2.35 2.70 8.87
N LEU A 197 -1.08 3.04 8.92
CA LEU A 197 -0.63 4.42 8.80
C LEU A 197 -0.33 4.76 7.35
N THR A 198 -0.93 5.85 6.87
CA THR A 198 -0.62 6.43 5.56
C THR A 198 0.22 7.69 5.75
N GLY A 199 1.09 8.02 4.79
CA GLY A 199 1.92 9.22 4.82
C GLY A 199 1.59 10.18 3.67
N GLU A 200 2.22 11.34 3.64
CA GLU A 200 2.00 12.37 2.60
C GLU A 200 2.17 11.81 1.17
N ALA A 201 3.17 10.93 1.00
CA ALA A 201 3.46 10.31 -0.29
C ALA A 201 2.52 9.17 -0.68
N THR A 202 1.63 8.71 0.23
CA THR A 202 0.65 7.65 -0.09
C THR A 202 -0.36 8.18 -1.12
N PRO A 203 -0.46 7.57 -2.33
CA PRO A 203 -1.39 8.01 -3.36
C PRO A 203 -2.86 8.01 -2.90
N GLN A 204 -3.65 8.93 -3.42
CA GLN A 204 -5.07 9.04 -3.06
C GLN A 204 -5.86 7.80 -3.46
N SER A 205 -5.52 7.17 -4.58
CA SER A 205 -6.12 5.91 -5.00
C SER A 205 -5.89 4.78 -3.97
N ILE A 206 -4.71 4.72 -3.34
CA ILE A 206 -4.41 3.77 -2.27
C ILE A 206 -5.24 4.07 -1.02
N ARG A 207 -5.28 5.34 -0.58
CA ARG A 207 -6.11 5.76 0.55
C ARG A 207 -7.57 5.36 0.36
N GLY A 208 -8.13 5.62 -0.84
CA GLY A 208 -9.51 5.22 -1.17
C GLY A 208 -9.74 3.71 -1.14
N VAL A 209 -8.75 2.90 -1.52
CA VAL A 209 -8.83 1.43 -1.40
C VAL A 209 -8.85 1.00 0.07
N LEU A 210 -7.96 1.57 0.90
CA LEU A 210 -7.91 1.24 2.33
C LEU A 210 -9.25 1.59 3.00
N GLU A 211 -9.76 2.80 2.81
CA GLU A 211 -11.06 3.25 3.33
C GLU A 211 -12.20 2.33 2.89
N GLN A 212 -12.25 1.97 1.59
CA GLN A 212 -13.29 1.10 1.07
C GLN A 212 -13.26 -0.29 1.72
N GLN A 213 -12.06 -0.89 1.85
CA GLN A 213 -11.93 -2.22 2.44
C GLN A 213 -12.24 -2.21 3.94
N ILE A 214 -11.83 -1.16 4.68
CA ILE A 214 -12.18 -0.98 6.09
C ILE A 214 -13.70 -0.85 6.23
N GLY A 215 -14.34 -0.10 5.33
CA GLY A 215 -15.80 0.00 5.28
C GLY A 215 -16.52 -1.35 5.08
N TYR A 216 -15.87 -2.33 4.46
CA TYR A 216 -16.40 -3.70 4.36
C TYR A 216 -16.14 -4.52 5.62
N THR A 217 -15.02 -4.30 6.33
CA THR A 217 -14.70 -5.07 7.53
C THR A 217 -15.57 -4.69 8.73
N ALA A 218 -15.93 -3.42 8.88
CA ALA A 218 -16.69 -2.94 10.02
C ALA A 218 -18.01 -3.70 10.25
N PRO A 219 -18.93 -3.83 9.25
CA PRO A 219 -20.17 -4.58 9.45
C PRO A 219 -19.95 -6.09 9.63
N ILE A 220 -18.87 -6.65 9.07
CA ILE A 220 -18.50 -8.06 9.30
C ILE A 220 -18.13 -8.26 10.77
N LEU A 221 -17.28 -7.41 11.32
CA LEU A 221 -16.84 -7.47 12.71
C LEU A 221 -18.01 -7.26 13.69
N GLU A 222 -18.85 -6.27 13.43
CA GLU A 222 -20.06 -6.01 14.24
C GLU A 222 -21.00 -7.22 14.22
N GLY A 223 -21.24 -7.83 13.06
CA GLY A 223 -22.04 -9.05 12.92
C GLY A 223 -21.47 -10.25 13.68
N MET A 224 -20.16 -10.28 13.92
CA MET A 224 -19.45 -11.28 14.72
C MET A 224 -19.38 -10.90 16.22
N GLY A 225 -19.86 -9.74 16.64
CA GLY A 225 -19.82 -9.25 18.01
C GLY A 225 -18.52 -8.55 18.42
N TYR A 226 -17.69 -8.15 17.42
CA TYR A 226 -16.48 -7.34 17.63
C TYR A 226 -16.77 -5.86 17.42
N SER A 227 -15.83 -4.99 17.83
CA SER A 227 -15.91 -3.57 17.50
C SER A 227 -15.72 -3.34 16.00
N GLY A 228 -16.59 -2.59 15.36
CA GLY A 228 -16.42 -2.16 13.98
C GLY A 228 -15.17 -1.29 13.76
N ALA A 229 -14.66 -0.64 14.81
CA ALA A 229 -13.44 0.17 14.82
C ALA A 229 -12.17 -0.64 15.17
N ALA A 230 -12.20 -1.97 15.09
CA ALA A 230 -11.01 -2.78 15.35
C ALA A 230 -9.94 -2.64 14.26
N ILE A 231 -10.27 -2.12 13.08
CA ILE A 231 -9.36 -1.85 11.96
C ILE A 231 -9.58 -0.41 11.50
N GLU A 232 -8.51 0.38 11.48
CA GLU A 232 -8.55 1.78 11.05
C GLU A 232 -7.34 2.15 10.19
N ALA A 233 -7.54 3.03 9.20
CA ALA A 233 -6.46 3.70 8.48
C ALA A 233 -6.41 5.17 8.90
N LEU A 234 -5.22 5.66 9.25
CA LEU A 234 -5.01 7.01 9.75
C LEU A 234 -3.84 7.67 9.02
N ASP A 235 -3.95 8.98 8.83
CA ASP A 235 -2.83 9.77 8.35
C ASP A 235 -1.80 9.92 9.48
N SER A 236 -0.56 9.58 9.18
CA SER A 236 0.55 9.66 10.14
C SER A 236 0.86 11.10 10.58
N ALA A 237 0.43 12.10 9.81
CA ALA A 237 0.54 13.51 10.17
C ALA A 237 -0.48 13.92 11.24
N ASP A 238 -1.59 13.19 11.40
CA ASP A 238 -2.58 13.42 12.45
C ASP A 238 -2.18 12.68 13.74
N VAL A 239 -1.19 13.24 14.43
CA VAL A 239 -0.62 12.67 15.66
C VAL A 239 -1.67 12.42 16.74
N ASP A 240 -2.67 13.30 16.86
CA ASP A 240 -3.70 13.19 17.90
C ASP A 240 -4.69 12.07 17.58
N ALA A 241 -5.07 11.90 16.31
CA ALA A 241 -5.91 10.78 15.88
C ALA A 241 -5.19 9.44 16.08
N VAL A 242 -3.92 9.33 15.67
CA VAL A 242 -3.12 8.10 15.84
C VAL A 242 -2.96 7.76 17.32
N ARG A 243 -2.64 8.76 18.17
CA ARG A 243 -2.53 8.56 19.62
C ARG A 243 -3.87 8.13 20.24
N GLY A 244 -4.95 8.80 19.90
CA GLY A 244 -6.28 8.46 20.38
C GLY A 244 -6.70 7.04 20.01
N ALA A 245 -6.48 6.65 18.76
CA ALA A 245 -6.74 5.29 18.29
C ALA A 245 -5.83 4.24 18.94
N ALA A 246 -4.57 4.55 19.21
CA ALA A 246 -3.65 3.62 19.86
C ALA A 246 -3.97 3.38 21.34
N MET A 247 -4.58 4.34 22.02
CA MET A 247 -4.91 4.28 23.47
C MET A 247 -6.34 3.79 23.76
N SER A 248 -7.20 3.66 22.76
CA SER A 248 -8.59 3.16 22.89
C SER A 248 -8.68 1.65 22.76
#